data_615b972f35bd9d4b6921aa92e4cc6ea7
#
_entry.id   615b972f35bd9d4b6921aa92e4cc6ea7
#
_cell.length_a   1.000
_cell.length_b   1.000
_cell.length_c   1.000
_cell.angle_alpha   90.00
_cell.angle_beta   90.00
_cell.angle_gamma   90.00
#
_symmetry.space_group_name_H-M   'P 1'
#
loop_
_entity.id
_entity.type
_entity.pdbx_description
1 polymer ?
#
loop_
_entity_poly.entity_id
_entity_poly.type
_entity_poly.pdbx_seq_one_letter_code
_entity_poly.pdbx_strand_id
1 'polypeptide(L)'
;MIAAFLSLAGMLFHGFIGGKIYISNVNDSDMEALTKSLSIVSWHVFTILLFISALTLIYIAYNSEFAIAAYPVIGINLLGSLLFIFLGLGRHRALLRMPGAFLMGITALLAGLGI
;
A
#
# COMPACT_ATOMS: atom_id res chain seq x y z
N MET A 1 15.75 1.32 6.88
CA MET A 1 15.63 2.62 6.14
C MET A 1 15.18 2.45 4.70
N ILE A 2 15.69 1.46 3.96
CA ILE A 2 15.25 1.21 2.57
C ILE A 2 13.76 0.87 2.51
N ALA A 3 13.26 0.02 3.43
CA ALA A 3 11.84 -0.30 3.50
C ALA A 3 10.98 0.94 3.78
N ALA A 4 11.46 1.85 4.64
CA ALA A 4 10.78 3.12 4.92
C ALA A 4 10.69 3.98 3.67
N PHE A 5 11.79 4.06 2.91
CA PHE A 5 11.83 4.81 1.66
C PHE A 5 10.87 4.24 0.63
N LEU A 6 10.84 2.91 0.48
CA LEU A 6 9.92 2.24 -0.45
C LEU A 6 8.47 2.47 -0.05
N SER A 7 8.16 2.43 1.24
CA SER A 7 6.81 2.69 1.73
C SER A 7 6.37 4.12 1.45
N LEU A 8 7.29 5.08 1.65
CA LEU A 8 7.03 6.48 1.33
C LEU A 8 6.81 6.69 -0.17
N ALA A 9 7.66 6.10 -1.00
CA ALA A 9 7.51 6.17 -2.46
C ALA A 9 6.18 5.54 -2.90
N GLY A 10 5.82 4.40 -2.32
CA GLY A 10 4.53 3.74 -2.58
C GLY A 10 3.35 4.62 -2.19
N MET A 11 3.43 5.29 -1.04
CA MET A 11 2.39 6.20 -0.58
C MET A 11 2.22 7.38 -1.54
N LEU A 12 3.32 8.00 -1.95
CA LEU A 12 3.27 9.12 -2.89
C LEU A 12 2.70 8.69 -4.24
N PHE A 13 3.15 7.54 -4.76
CA PHE A 13 2.63 7.01 -6.01
C PHE A 13 1.15 6.69 -5.91
N HIS A 14 0.73 5.98 -4.85
CA HIS A 14 -0.66 5.59 -4.64
C HIS A 14 -1.57 6.81 -4.47
N GLY A 15 -1.15 7.77 -3.63
CA GLY A 15 -1.98 8.92 -3.30
C GLY A 15 -2.08 9.95 -4.43
N PHE A 16 -0.95 10.29 -5.05
CA PHE A 16 -0.90 11.38 -6.03
C PHE A 16 -1.08 10.91 -7.46
N ILE A 17 -0.33 9.89 -7.89
CA ILE A 17 -0.38 9.42 -9.28
C ILE A 17 -1.55 8.46 -9.48
N GLY A 18 -1.56 7.37 -8.70
CA GLY A 18 -2.61 6.36 -8.79
C GLY A 18 -3.97 6.90 -8.38
N GLY A 19 -4.00 7.74 -7.34
CA GLY A 19 -5.24 8.35 -6.87
C GLY A 19 -5.91 9.21 -7.93
N LYS A 20 -5.14 10.02 -8.64
CA LYS A 20 -5.68 10.87 -9.70
C LYS A 20 -6.35 10.04 -10.80
N ILE A 21 -5.71 8.95 -11.23
CA ILE A 21 -6.23 8.05 -12.25
C ILE A 21 -7.45 7.30 -11.73
N TYR A 22 -7.35 6.72 -10.54
CA TYR A 22 -8.40 5.90 -9.96
C TYR A 22 -9.68 6.71 -9.70
N ILE A 23 -9.54 7.87 -9.06
CA ILE A 23 -10.68 8.71 -8.71
C ILE A 23 -11.39 9.22 -9.96
N SER A 24 -10.63 9.59 -11.00
CA SER A 24 -11.21 9.99 -12.27
C SER A 24 -12.04 8.86 -12.89
N ASN A 25 -11.51 7.64 -12.93
CA ASN A 25 -12.23 6.49 -13.46
C ASN A 25 -13.47 6.14 -12.65
N VAL A 26 -13.39 6.25 -11.32
CA VAL A 26 -14.55 5.99 -10.45
C VAL A 26 -15.64 7.02 -10.70
N ASN A 27 -15.29 8.29 -10.80
CA ASN A 27 -16.26 9.38 -11.02
C ASN A 27 -16.93 9.28 -12.39
N ASP A 28 -16.22 8.78 -13.40
CA ASP A 28 -16.75 8.62 -14.75
C ASP A 28 -17.49 7.29 -14.96
N SER A 29 -17.56 6.44 -13.93
CA SER A 29 -18.23 5.14 -14.01
C SER A 29 -19.74 5.24 -13.79
N ASP A 30 -20.45 4.15 -14.12
CA ASP A 30 -21.90 4.02 -13.90
C ASP A 30 -22.27 3.53 -12.50
N MET A 31 -21.30 3.43 -11.59
CA MET A 31 -21.56 2.99 -10.22
C MET A 31 -22.49 3.96 -9.49
N GLU A 32 -23.25 3.42 -8.53
CA GLU A 32 -24.06 4.26 -7.65
C GLU A 32 -23.22 5.25 -6.87
N ALA A 33 -23.80 6.41 -6.52
CA ALA A 33 -23.11 7.48 -5.83
C ALA A 33 -22.42 7.01 -4.53
N LEU A 34 -23.12 6.19 -3.73
CA LEU A 34 -22.53 5.67 -2.49
C LEU A 34 -21.33 4.77 -2.77
N THR A 35 -21.43 3.91 -3.79
CA THR A 35 -20.32 3.02 -4.17
C THR A 35 -19.11 3.83 -4.62
N LYS A 36 -19.31 4.90 -5.39
CA LYS A 36 -18.23 5.81 -5.78
C LYS A 36 -17.55 6.43 -4.55
N SER A 37 -18.36 6.94 -3.62
CA SER A 37 -17.83 7.57 -2.41
C SER A 37 -17.03 6.59 -1.56
N LEU A 38 -17.55 5.39 -1.36
CA LEU A 38 -16.85 4.35 -0.57
C LEU A 38 -15.57 3.90 -1.26
N SER A 39 -15.57 3.81 -2.59
CA SER A 39 -14.37 3.45 -3.34
C SER A 39 -13.28 4.50 -3.17
N ILE A 40 -13.63 5.78 -3.22
CA ILE A 40 -12.70 6.89 -3.02
C ILE A 40 -12.14 6.88 -1.60
N VAL A 41 -13.02 6.70 -0.60
CA VAL A 41 -12.61 6.59 0.81
C VAL A 41 -11.64 5.41 0.99
N SER A 42 -11.95 4.26 0.43
CA SER A 42 -11.07 3.08 0.52
C SER A 42 -9.69 3.34 -0.07
N TRP A 43 -9.64 4.03 -1.21
CA TRP A 43 -8.37 4.40 -1.83
C TRP A 43 -7.53 5.28 -0.90
N HIS A 44 -8.16 6.31 -0.33
CA HIS A 44 -7.45 7.22 0.58
C HIS A 44 -7.08 6.57 1.91
N VAL A 45 -7.91 5.66 2.44
CA VAL A 45 -7.57 4.89 3.63
C VAL A 45 -6.28 4.10 3.40
N PHE A 46 -6.16 3.48 2.23
CA PHE A 46 -4.94 2.73 1.92
C PHE A 46 -3.73 3.67 1.81
N THR A 47 -3.90 4.86 1.25
CA THR A 47 -2.84 5.87 1.23
C THR A 47 -2.39 6.25 2.65
N ILE A 48 -3.36 6.42 3.56
CA ILE A 48 -3.07 6.71 4.97
C ILE A 48 -2.28 5.55 5.61
N LEU A 49 -2.67 4.31 5.34
CA LEU A 49 -1.95 3.14 5.85
C LEU A 49 -0.49 3.11 5.36
N LEU A 50 -0.27 3.43 4.09
CA LEU A 50 1.09 3.52 3.54
C LEU A 50 1.88 4.65 4.19
N PHE A 51 1.25 5.78 4.45
CA PHE A 51 1.89 6.91 5.11
C PHE A 51 2.32 6.56 6.54
N ILE A 52 1.41 5.96 7.32
CA ILE A 52 1.69 5.52 8.68
C ILE A 52 2.80 4.46 8.68
N SER A 53 2.75 3.53 7.72
CA SER A 53 3.81 2.53 7.55
C SER A 53 5.17 3.17 7.34
N ALA A 54 5.24 4.18 6.46
CA ALA A 54 6.48 4.90 6.18
C ALA A 54 7.00 5.60 7.44
N LEU A 55 6.14 6.32 8.16
CA LEU A 55 6.52 7.00 9.40
C LEU A 55 7.00 6.02 10.46
N THR A 56 6.32 4.89 10.61
CA THR A 56 6.68 3.86 11.59
C THR A 56 8.06 3.29 11.27
N LEU A 57 8.32 2.96 10.01
CA LEU A 57 9.62 2.40 9.61
C LEU A 57 10.74 3.42 9.75
N ILE A 58 10.48 4.70 9.47
CA ILE A 58 11.46 5.76 9.69
C ILE A 58 11.79 5.87 11.19
N TYR A 59 10.77 5.88 12.02
CA TYR A 59 10.95 5.98 13.47
C TYR A 59 11.78 4.80 14.00
N ILE A 60 11.46 3.58 13.58
CA ILE A 60 12.17 2.38 14.00
C ILE A 60 13.64 2.42 13.54
N ALA A 61 13.91 2.98 12.37
CA ALA A 61 15.28 3.07 11.84
C ALA A 61 16.21 3.87 12.76
N TYR A 62 15.66 4.83 13.50
CA TYR A 62 16.41 5.65 14.45
C TYR A 62 16.23 5.21 15.92
N ASN A 63 15.29 4.32 16.19
CA ASN A 63 14.94 3.87 17.54
C ASN A 63 14.70 2.36 17.50
N SER A 64 15.77 1.59 17.41
CA SER A 64 15.69 0.13 17.23
C SER A 64 15.01 -0.61 18.38
N GLU A 65 14.91 0.00 19.57
CA GLU A 65 14.19 -0.57 20.70
C GLU A 65 12.68 -0.72 20.43
N PHE A 66 12.16 -0.01 19.44
CA PHE A 66 10.76 -0.11 19.05
C PHE A 66 10.53 -0.98 17.80
N ALA A 67 11.49 -1.85 17.47
CA ALA A 67 11.41 -2.70 16.28
C ALA A 67 10.15 -3.58 16.24
N ILE A 68 9.58 -3.91 17.38
CA ILE A 68 8.34 -4.69 17.46
C ILE A 68 7.18 -4.00 16.72
N ALA A 69 7.19 -2.68 16.62
CA ALA A 69 6.17 -1.93 15.89
C ALA A 69 6.23 -2.17 14.40
N ALA A 70 7.29 -2.78 13.88
CA ALA A 70 7.38 -3.15 12.47
C ALA A 70 6.46 -4.33 12.10
N TYR A 71 6.08 -5.18 13.04
CA TYR A 71 5.27 -6.37 12.73
C TYR A 71 3.93 -6.04 12.09
N PRO A 72 3.11 -5.10 12.59
CA PRO A 72 1.88 -4.71 11.90
C PRO A 72 2.15 -4.15 10.50
N VAL A 73 3.22 -3.37 10.33
CA VAL A 73 3.61 -2.81 9.03
C VAL A 73 3.97 -3.92 8.05
N ILE A 74 4.77 -4.89 8.50
CA ILE A 74 5.12 -6.07 7.69
C ILE A 74 3.85 -6.84 7.32
N GLY A 75 2.95 -7.04 8.27
CA GLY A 75 1.68 -7.72 8.03
C GLY A 75 0.82 -7.04 6.98
N ILE A 76 0.65 -5.73 7.08
CA ILE A 76 -0.12 -4.95 6.11
C ILE A 76 0.48 -5.09 4.70
N ASN A 77 1.79 -4.93 4.58
CA ASN A 77 2.45 -5.00 3.28
C ASN A 77 2.45 -6.42 2.71
N LEU A 78 2.71 -7.41 3.55
CA LEU A 78 2.71 -8.82 3.11
C LEU A 78 1.32 -9.26 2.67
N LEU A 79 0.31 -9.03 3.50
CA LEU A 79 -1.07 -9.42 3.18
C LEU A 79 -1.62 -8.62 2.00
N GLY A 80 -1.26 -7.35 1.87
CA GLY A 80 -1.62 -6.54 0.71
C GLY A 80 -1.02 -7.09 -0.57
N SER A 81 0.27 -7.47 -0.54
CA SER A 81 0.94 -8.09 -1.68
C SER A 81 0.26 -9.41 -2.08
N LEU A 82 -0.03 -10.26 -1.08
CA LEU A 82 -0.72 -11.53 -1.32
C LEU A 82 -2.12 -11.32 -1.89
N LEU A 83 -2.83 -10.29 -1.44
CA LEU A 83 -4.14 -9.94 -1.98
C LEU A 83 -4.06 -9.60 -3.47
N PHE A 84 -3.08 -8.77 -3.87
CA PHE A 84 -2.87 -8.45 -5.29
C PHE A 84 -2.60 -9.71 -6.11
N ILE A 85 -1.75 -10.59 -5.60
CA ILE A 85 -1.42 -11.84 -6.30
C ILE A 85 -2.64 -12.74 -6.38
N PHE A 86 -3.37 -12.92 -5.29
CA PHE A 86 -4.56 -13.76 -5.24
C PHE A 86 -5.63 -13.29 -6.23
N LEU A 87 -5.96 -12.01 -6.22
CA LEU A 87 -6.95 -11.45 -7.13
C LEU A 87 -6.46 -11.47 -8.57
N GLY A 88 -5.15 -11.25 -8.77
CA GLY A 88 -4.55 -11.25 -10.10
C GLY A 88 -4.52 -12.62 -10.75
N LEU A 89 -4.35 -13.69 -9.97
CA LEU A 89 -4.41 -15.06 -10.48
C LEU A 89 -5.84 -15.50 -10.81
N GLY A 90 -6.86 -14.82 -10.22
CA GLY A 90 -8.26 -15.05 -10.50
C GLY A 90 -8.75 -14.23 -11.68
N ARG A 91 -9.77 -13.38 -11.44
CA ARG A 91 -10.44 -12.59 -12.48
C ARG A 91 -9.77 -11.25 -12.77
N HIS A 92 -8.84 -10.81 -11.92
CA HIS A 92 -8.28 -9.45 -11.98
C HIS A 92 -6.81 -9.46 -12.39
N ARG A 93 -6.51 -10.07 -13.54
CA ARG A 93 -5.12 -10.24 -14.03
C ARG A 93 -4.35 -8.93 -14.19
N ALA A 94 -5.06 -7.82 -14.42
CA ALA A 94 -4.42 -6.51 -14.53
C ALA A 94 -3.64 -6.13 -13.27
N LEU A 95 -4.02 -6.65 -12.09
CA LEU A 95 -3.33 -6.39 -10.84
C LEU A 95 -1.90 -6.91 -10.83
N LEU A 96 -1.61 -7.98 -11.57
CA LEU A 96 -0.26 -8.54 -11.67
C LEU A 96 0.70 -7.61 -12.39
N ARG A 97 0.18 -6.68 -13.21
CA ARG A 97 0.98 -5.71 -13.95
C ARG A 97 1.23 -4.43 -13.16
N MET A 98 0.55 -4.26 -12.03
CA MET A 98 0.68 -3.06 -11.22
C MET A 98 1.89 -3.19 -10.28
N PRO A 99 2.60 -2.08 -9.99
CA PRO A 99 3.77 -2.13 -9.12
C PRO A 99 3.42 -2.38 -7.65
N GLY A 100 2.15 -2.25 -7.25
CA GLY A 100 1.73 -2.34 -5.85
C GLY A 100 2.15 -3.63 -5.16
N ALA A 101 1.94 -4.79 -5.81
CA ALA A 101 2.30 -6.08 -5.22
C ALA A 101 3.81 -6.16 -4.97
N PHE A 102 4.61 -5.74 -5.93
CA PHE A 102 6.06 -5.78 -5.81
C PHE A 102 6.57 -4.82 -4.75
N LEU A 103 6.07 -3.57 -4.75
CA LEU A 103 6.47 -2.58 -3.76
C LEU A 103 6.14 -3.03 -2.35
N MET A 104 4.94 -3.52 -2.12
CA MET A 104 4.52 -3.98 -0.80
C MET A 104 5.27 -5.24 -0.37
N GLY A 105 5.46 -6.19 -1.27
CA GLY A 105 6.19 -7.43 -0.99
C GLY A 105 7.65 -7.14 -0.64
N ILE A 106 8.31 -6.30 -1.41
CA ILE A 106 9.70 -5.91 -1.17
C ILE A 106 9.81 -5.13 0.14
N THR A 107 8.87 -4.23 0.41
CA THR A 107 8.84 -3.48 1.68
C THR A 107 8.74 -4.42 2.87
N ALA A 108 7.85 -5.42 2.81
CA ALA A 108 7.69 -6.40 3.87
C ALA A 108 8.97 -7.22 4.07
N LEU A 109 9.58 -7.67 2.98
CA LEU A 109 10.81 -8.46 3.04
C LEU A 109 11.96 -7.66 3.66
N LEU A 110 12.19 -6.44 3.20
CA LEU A 110 13.27 -5.60 3.70
C LEU A 110 13.05 -5.20 5.15
N ALA A 111 11.82 -4.89 5.54
CA ALA A 111 11.49 -4.59 6.92
C ALA A 111 11.72 -5.81 7.82
N GLY A 112 11.33 -7.01 7.35
CA GLY A 112 11.56 -8.25 8.08
C GLY A 112 13.04 -8.57 8.27
N LEU A 113 13.85 -8.33 7.24
CA LEU A 113 15.29 -8.55 7.32
C LEU A 113 15.99 -7.52 8.22
N GLY A 114 15.42 -6.34 8.36
CA GLY A 114 15.97 -5.25 9.18
C GLY A 114 15.69 -5.37 10.66
N ILE A 115 14.81 -6.27 11.04
CA ILE A 115 14.56 -6.57 12.44
C ILE A 115 15.17 -7.91 12.80
#